data_206de4c6947d4d57389017e709d5f14d
#
_entry.id   206de4c6947d4d57389017e709d5f14d
#
_cell.length_a   1.000
_cell.length_b   1.000
_cell.length_c   1.000
_cell.angle_alpha   90.00
_cell.angle_beta   90.00
_cell.angle_gamma   90.00
#
_symmetry.space_group_name_H-M   'P 1'
#
loop_
_entity.id
_entity.type
_entity.pdbx_description
1 polymer ?
#
loop_
_entity_poly.entity_id
_entity_poly.type
_entity_poly.pdbx_seq_one_letter_code
_entity_poly.pdbx_strand_id
1 'polypeptide(L)'
;ENSAYQDVERISGSTPLARAMRNAFRGSVDFKSMQKGDRVSILYERKERLGQRFGDINVKMAVVEINKKPKKVFFFDDTYFDEKGKELESFLLTTPVKFTRISSRFTRARYHPVLKKYRAHLGVDYAAPTGTPVRSAGSGVITFVGTKGGYGKTVQVTHGQGYSTLYAHLSRFARVKKGQKVSQGQTIAYVGSTGLSTGPHLHFGLYLNNKAINPLSVVKITKSELKGDKKKEFENIMKDYENKLQSFLNSNNIIPPKEVPAFEPYVEL
;
A
#
# COMPACT_ATOMS: atom_id res chain seq x y z
N GLU A 1 -2.71 0.56 -28.15
CA GLU A 1 -1.60 -0.24 -27.55
C GLU A 1 -1.99 -0.62 -26.13
N ASN A 2 -2.14 -1.92 -25.88
CA ASN A 2 -2.53 -2.42 -24.58
C ASN A 2 -1.33 -2.32 -23.63
N SER A 3 -1.55 -1.85 -22.39
CA SER A 3 -0.51 -1.89 -21.37
C SER A 3 -0.28 -3.34 -20.91
N ALA A 4 0.94 -3.67 -20.44
CA ALA A 4 1.24 -5.01 -19.88
C ALA A 4 0.23 -5.45 -18.79
N TYR A 5 -0.38 -4.50 -18.09
CA TYR A 5 -1.48 -4.77 -17.17
C TYR A 5 -2.69 -5.38 -17.87
N GLN A 6 -3.10 -4.80 -18.99
CA GLN A 6 -4.23 -5.29 -19.79
C GLN A 6 -3.91 -6.65 -20.43
N ASP A 7 -2.65 -6.88 -20.82
CA ASP A 7 -2.22 -8.16 -21.36
C ASP A 7 -2.24 -9.26 -20.30
N VAL A 8 -1.75 -8.99 -19.08
CA VAL A 8 -1.86 -9.96 -17.96
C VAL A 8 -3.33 -10.24 -17.63
N GLU A 9 -4.20 -9.23 -17.61
CA GLU A 9 -5.63 -9.41 -17.39
C GLU A 9 -6.25 -10.26 -18.49
N ARG A 10 -5.99 -9.97 -19.75
CA ARG A 10 -6.50 -10.69 -20.91
C ARG A 10 -6.02 -12.14 -20.95
N ILE A 11 -4.71 -12.38 -20.76
CA ILE A 11 -4.09 -13.71 -20.84
C ILE A 11 -4.49 -14.58 -19.66
N SER A 12 -4.53 -14.01 -18.44
CA SER A 12 -4.87 -14.76 -17.23
C SER A 12 -6.37 -14.85 -16.95
N GLY A 13 -7.21 -14.07 -17.64
CA GLY A 13 -8.62 -13.92 -17.30
C GLY A 13 -8.87 -13.37 -15.90
N SER A 14 -7.88 -12.71 -15.29
CA SER A 14 -7.93 -12.34 -13.86
C SER A 14 -7.50 -10.90 -13.59
N THR A 15 -8.46 -9.98 -13.52
CA THR A 15 -8.25 -8.61 -13.04
C THR A 15 -7.57 -8.55 -11.65
N PRO A 16 -7.95 -9.41 -10.66
CA PRO A 16 -7.26 -9.45 -9.38
C PRO A 16 -5.77 -9.77 -9.51
N LEU A 17 -5.36 -10.70 -10.39
CA LEU A 17 -3.96 -11.05 -10.61
C LEU A 17 -3.18 -9.89 -11.23
N ALA A 18 -3.72 -9.25 -12.27
CA ALA A 18 -3.11 -8.09 -12.90
C ALA A 18 -2.92 -6.92 -11.91
N ARG A 19 -3.91 -6.72 -11.03
CA ARG A 19 -3.82 -5.72 -9.95
C ARG A 19 -2.75 -6.08 -8.92
N ALA A 20 -2.69 -7.35 -8.49
CA ALA A 20 -1.70 -7.82 -7.52
C ALA A 20 -0.28 -7.70 -8.08
N MET A 21 -0.05 -8.05 -9.35
CA MET A 21 1.23 -7.85 -10.07
C MET A 21 1.63 -6.38 -10.09
N ARG A 22 0.72 -5.49 -10.50
CA ARG A 22 1.01 -4.04 -10.53
C ARG A 22 1.39 -3.51 -9.16
N ASN A 23 0.76 -4.01 -8.10
CA ASN A 23 1.08 -3.62 -6.75
C ASN A 23 2.45 -4.15 -6.32
N ALA A 24 2.82 -5.38 -6.68
CA ALA A 24 4.12 -5.97 -6.37
C ALA A 24 5.30 -5.16 -6.97
N PHE A 25 5.12 -4.64 -8.18
CA PHE A 25 6.16 -3.83 -8.86
C PHE A 25 6.01 -2.32 -8.66
N ARG A 26 5.17 -1.88 -7.75
CA ARG A 26 4.87 -0.46 -7.56
C ARG A 26 6.13 0.38 -7.39
N GLY A 27 6.30 1.38 -8.26
CA GLY A 27 7.45 2.28 -8.25
C GLY A 27 8.78 1.68 -8.70
N SER A 28 8.83 0.40 -9.11
CA SER A 28 10.04 -0.28 -9.60
C SER A 28 10.03 -0.58 -11.09
N VAL A 29 8.85 -0.71 -11.69
CA VAL A 29 8.69 -0.99 -13.13
C VAL A 29 7.67 -0.03 -13.73
N ASP A 30 8.04 0.59 -14.84
CA ASP A 30 7.10 1.28 -15.72
C ASP A 30 6.58 0.29 -16.78
N PHE A 31 5.38 -0.25 -16.53
CA PHE A 31 4.73 -1.19 -17.44
C PHE A 31 4.37 -0.59 -18.81
N LYS A 32 4.41 0.73 -18.96
CA LYS A 32 4.21 1.39 -20.27
C LYS A 32 5.42 1.24 -21.19
N SER A 33 6.59 0.94 -20.63
CA SER A 33 7.83 0.72 -21.40
C SER A 33 7.97 -0.69 -21.95
N MET A 34 7.07 -1.62 -21.60
CA MET A 34 7.08 -2.99 -22.09
C MET A 34 6.73 -3.07 -23.57
N GLN A 35 7.43 -3.94 -24.29
CA GLN A 35 7.30 -4.14 -25.73
C GLN A 35 6.93 -5.61 -26.05
N LYS A 36 6.57 -5.85 -27.30
CA LYS A 36 6.32 -7.21 -27.80
C LYS A 36 7.57 -8.07 -27.64
N GLY A 37 7.45 -9.20 -26.96
CA GLY A 37 8.55 -10.11 -26.64
C GLY A 37 9.08 -10.03 -25.22
N ASP A 38 8.74 -8.97 -24.47
CA ASP A 38 8.98 -8.92 -23.04
C ASP A 38 8.13 -9.96 -22.29
N ARG A 39 8.62 -10.46 -21.18
CA ARG A 39 8.01 -11.58 -20.45
C ARG A 39 7.59 -11.18 -19.05
N VAL A 40 6.51 -11.79 -18.59
CA VAL A 40 6.06 -11.69 -17.19
C VAL A 40 5.83 -13.10 -16.65
N SER A 41 6.44 -13.39 -15.49
CA SER A 41 6.22 -14.64 -14.76
C SER A 41 5.79 -14.31 -13.34
N ILE A 42 4.73 -14.97 -12.85
CA ILE A 42 4.15 -14.67 -11.55
C ILE A 42 3.94 -15.97 -10.79
N LEU A 43 4.58 -16.10 -9.63
CA LEU A 43 4.29 -17.13 -8.64
C LEU A 43 3.34 -16.55 -7.60
N TYR A 44 2.17 -17.14 -7.45
CA TYR A 44 1.13 -16.64 -6.54
C TYR A 44 0.37 -17.76 -5.85
N GLU A 45 -0.19 -17.46 -4.71
CA GLU A 45 -1.13 -18.31 -3.98
C GLU A 45 -2.55 -17.76 -4.12
N ARG A 46 -3.49 -18.66 -4.27
CA ARG A 46 -4.91 -18.38 -4.32
C ARG A 46 -5.69 -19.42 -3.52
N LYS A 47 -6.69 -18.97 -2.78
CA LYS A 47 -7.55 -19.89 -2.05
C LYS A 47 -8.61 -20.49 -3.00
N GLU A 48 -8.84 -21.79 -2.86
CA GLU A 48 -9.93 -22.48 -3.55
C GLU A 48 -10.81 -23.22 -2.53
N ARG A 49 -12.11 -23.21 -2.75
CA ARG A 49 -13.08 -23.97 -1.98
C ARG A 49 -14.11 -24.57 -2.94
N LEU A 50 -14.29 -25.88 -2.89
CA LEU A 50 -15.20 -26.63 -3.76
C LEU A 50 -14.98 -26.33 -5.26
N GLY A 51 -13.71 -26.22 -5.68
CA GLY A 51 -13.36 -25.88 -7.06
C GLY A 51 -13.56 -24.41 -7.45
N GLN A 52 -14.11 -23.59 -6.56
CA GLN A 52 -14.29 -22.17 -6.81
C GLN A 52 -13.16 -21.37 -6.17
N ARG A 53 -12.66 -20.42 -6.92
CA ARG A 53 -11.60 -19.51 -6.52
C ARG A 53 -12.18 -18.37 -5.71
N PHE A 54 -11.63 -18.10 -4.53
CA PHE A 54 -12.09 -17.01 -3.66
C PHE A 54 -10.96 -16.28 -2.93
N GLY A 55 -11.26 -15.09 -2.43
CA GLY A 55 -10.33 -14.26 -1.67
C GLY A 55 -9.28 -13.55 -2.53
N ASP A 56 -8.31 -12.93 -1.83
CA ASP A 56 -7.25 -12.17 -2.46
C ASP A 56 -6.16 -13.07 -3.03
N ILE A 57 -5.51 -12.60 -4.09
CA ILE A 57 -4.34 -13.23 -4.67
C ILE A 57 -3.10 -12.70 -3.94
N ASN A 58 -2.27 -13.63 -3.42
CA ASN A 58 -1.01 -13.33 -2.79
C ASN A 58 0.14 -13.63 -3.76
N VAL A 59 0.68 -12.60 -4.40
CA VAL A 59 1.88 -12.75 -5.23
C VAL A 59 3.07 -13.01 -4.31
N LYS A 60 3.75 -14.15 -4.50
CA LYS A 60 4.95 -14.55 -3.74
C LYS A 60 6.21 -14.06 -4.42
N MET A 61 6.27 -14.21 -5.72
CA MET A 61 7.35 -13.75 -6.56
C MET A 61 6.80 -13.32 -7.91
N ALA A 62 7.37 -12.29 -8.49
CA ALA A 62 7.11 -11.96 -9.89
C ALA A 62 8.40 -11.52 -10.58
N VAL A 63 8.48 -11.84 -11.85
CA VAL A 63 9.60 -11.47 -12.74
C VAL A 63 9.01 -10.72 -13.93
N VAL A 64 9.55 -9.55 -14.20
CA VAL A 64 9.26 -8.79 -15.43
C VAL A 64 10.57 -8.61 -16.17
N GLU A 65 10.63 -9.14 -17.38
CA GLU A 65 11.77 -9.02 -18.26
C GLU A 65 11.49 -7.94 -19.30
N ILE A 66 12.23 -6.84 -19.24
CA ILE A 66 12.15 -5.71 -20.19
C ILE A 66 13.48 -5.61 -20.90
N ASN A 67 13.46 -5.67 -22.24
CA ASN A 67 14.67 -5.65 -23.06
C ASN A 67 15.70 -6.70 -22.60
N LYS A 68 15.26 -7.92 -22.33
CA LYS A 68 16.07 -9.05 -21.82
C LYS A 68 16.72 -8.79 -20.45
N LYS A 69 16.28 -7.77 -19.71
CA LYS A 69 16.76 -7.49 -18.36
C LYS A 69 15.66 -7.85 -17.35
N PRO A 70 15.83 -8.94 -16.58
CA PRO A 70 14.84 -9.33 -15.60
C PRO A 70 14.88 -8.38 -14.40
N LYS A 71 13.71 -8.03 -13.90
CA LYS A 71 13.49 -7.41 -12.59
C LYS A 71 12.64 -8.35 -11.78
N LYS A 72 13.13 -8.76 -10.63
CA LYS A 72 12.45 -9.70 -9.75
C LYS A 72 11.96 -8.98 -8.50
N VAL A 73 10.82 -9.41 -8.01
CA VAL A 73 10.24 -8.95 -6.76
C VAL A 73 9.81 -10.16 -5.94
N PHE A 74 10.03 -10.11 -4.64
CA PHE A 74 9.75 -11.18 -3.69
C PHE A 74 8.93 -10.66 -2.54
N PHE A 75 7.87 -11.38 -2.18
CA PHE A 75 7.05 -11.08 -1.01
C PHE A 75 7.67 -11.71 0.24
N PHE A 76 7.95 -10.88 1.23
CA PHE A 76 8.50 -11.27 2.51
C PHE A 76 8.05 -10.28 3.59
N ASP A 77 7.72 -10.75 4.79
CA ASP A 77 7.37 -9.93 5.96
C ASP A 77 6.34 -8.81 5.61
N ASP A 78 5.25 -9.23 4.90
CA ASP A 78 4.12 -8.38 4.48
C ASP A 78 4.43 -7.27 3.45
N THR A 79 5.63 -7.28 2.81
CA THR A 79 5.99 -6.31 1.76
C THR A 79 6.82 -6.96 0.63
N TYR A 80 7.18 -6.18 -0.38
CA TYR A 80 7.96 -6.65 -1.53
C TYR A 80 9.39 -6.13 -1.49
N PHE A 81 10.34 -7.02 -1.81
CA PHE A 81 11.77 -6.73 -1.87
C PHE A 81 12.34 -7.08 -3.24
N ASP A 82 13.42 -6.40 -3.62
CA ASP A 82 14.25 -6.80 -4.75
C ASP A 82 15.23 -7.94 -4.35
N GLU A 83 16.00 -8.44 -5.32
CA GLU A 83 16.99 -9.52 -5.13
C GLU A 83 18.07 -9.19 -4.11
N LYS A 84 18.27 -7.92 -3.76
CA LYS A 84 19.25 -7.45 -2.77
C LYS A 84 18.66 -7.34 -1.38
N GLY A 85 17.37 -7.65 -1.21
CA GLY A 85 16.64 -7.44 0.03
C GLY A 85 16.30 -5.97 0.29
N LYS A 86 16.23 -5.14 -0.76
CA LYS A 86 15.82 -3.76 -0.68
C LYS A 86 14.32 -3.67 -0.94
N GLU A 87 13.59 -3.07 -0.01
CA GLU A 87 12.15 -2.89 -0.11
C GLU A 87 11.76 -2.05 -1.33
N LEU A 88 10.77 -2.51 -2.10
CA LEU A 88 10.35 -1.89 -3.36
C LEU A 88 9.28 -0.81 -3.17
N GLU A 89 8.40 -0.96 -2.20
CA GLU A 89 7.43 0.06 -1.86
C GLU A 89 8.07 1.15 -1.00
N SER A 90 7.76 2.39 -1.31
CA SER A 90 7.97 3.47 -0.37
C SER A 90 7.08 3.20 0.84
N PHE A 91 7.68 2.91 2.01
CA PHE A 91 7.00 2.51 3.22
C PHE A 91 5.86 3.49 3.61
N LEU A 92 6.05 4.78 3.34
CA LEU A 92 5.04 5.79 3.59
C LEU A 92 4.90 6.78 2.42
N LEU A 93 3.66 7.15 2.11
CA LEU A 93 3.36 8.29 1.24
C LEU A 93 3.75 9.59 1.94
N THR A 94 4.41 10.47 1.22
CA THR A 94 4.79 11.80 1.72
C THR A 94 3.58 12.68 2.00
N THR A 95 2.48 12.49 1.25
CA THR A 95 1.25 13.28 1.35
C THR A 95 0.02 12.39 1.20
N PRO A 96 -0.73 12.17 2.30
CA PRO A 96 -1.91 11.31 2.27
C PRO A 96 -3.15 11.99 1.66
N VAL A 97 -3.03 13.23 1.21
CA VAL A 97 -4.13 14.04 0.66
C VAL A 97 -3.64 14.96 -0.45
N LYS A 98 -4.47 15.23 -1.45
CA LYS A 98 -4.26 16.38 -2.35
C LYS A 98 -4.55 17.66 -1.57
N PHE A 99 -3.62 18.58 -1.48
CA PHE A 99 -3.74 19.79 -0.70
C PHE A 99 -3.35 21.04 -1.51
N THR A 100 -3.80 22.20 -1.06
CA THR A 100 -3.47 23.49 -1.68
C THR A 100 -2.17 24.07 -1.09
N ARG A 101 -1.99 23.95 0.24
CA ARG A 101 -0.81 24.43 0.96
C ARG A 101 -0.65 23.68 2.30
N ILE A 102 0.55 23.72 2.84
CA ILE A 102 0.79 23.34 4.25
C ILE A 102 0.42 24.56 5.10
N SER A 103 -0.65 24.47 5.87
CA SER A 103 -1.12 25.55 6.74
C SER A 103 -0.39 25.59 8.08
N SER A 104 0.09 24.44 8.57
CA SER A 104 0.90 24.36 9.80
C SER A 104 1.91 23.23 9.72
N ARG A 105 3.15 23.50 10.11
CA ARG A 105 4.24 22.51 10.16
C ARG A 105 4.33 21.85 11.53
N PHE A 106 4.99 20.70 11.57
CA PHE A 106 5.35 20.03 12.82
C PHE A 106 6.26 20.92 13.68
N THR A 107 5.94 21.01 14.96
CA THR A 107 6.81 21.67 15.95
C THR A 107 6.56 21.08 17.34
N ARG A 108 7.60 20.97 18.14
CA ARG A 108 7.49 20.53 19.52
C ARG A 108 7.07 21.66 20.49
N ALA A 109 7.25 22.89 20.07
CA ALA A 109 6.84 24.06 20.85
C ALA A 109 6.52 25.21 19.90
N ARG A 110 5.25 25.69 19.91
CA ARG A 110 4.83 26.94 19.28
C ARG A 110 3.97 27.74 20.27
N TYR A 111 4.08 29.05 20.22
CA TYR A 111 3.19 29.91 20.96
C TYR A 111 1.78 29.83 20.36
N HIS A 112 0.80 29.45 21.20
CA HIS A 112 -0.60 29.40 20.78
C HIS A 112 -1.26 30.74 21.08
N PRO A 113 -1.64 31.55 20.06
CA PRO A 113 -2.04 32.94 20.27
C PRO A 113 -3.33 33.07 21.12
N VAL A 114 -4.26 32.12 20.99
CA VAL A 114 -5.51 32.12 21.76
C VAL A 114 -5.28 31.66 23.20
N LEU A 115 -4.50 30.62 23.41
CA LEU A 115 -4.25 30.05 24.74
C LEU A 115 -3.10 30.73 25.48
N LYS A 116 -2.41 31.67 24.85
CA LYS A 116 -1.24 32.42 25.37
C LYS A 116 -0.19 31.53 26.06
N LYS A 117 0.01 30.31 25.53
CA LYS A 117 1.00 29.35 26.04
C LYS A 117 1.64 28.56 24.91
N TYR A 118 2.85 28.06 25.18
CA TYR A 118 3.52 27.16 24.23
C TYR A 118 2.81 25.81 24.17
N ARG A 119 2.57 25.34 22.95
CA ARG A 119 1.95 24.03 22.70
C ARG A 119 2.63 23.35 21.53
N ALA A 120 2.84 22.04 21.64
CA ALA A 120 3.32 21.24 20.53
C ALA A 120 2.25 21.09 19.43
N HIS A 121 2.69 21.07 18.18
CA HIS A 121 1.91 20.64 17.03
C HIS A 121 2.57 19.39 16.46
N LEU A 122 2.05 18.20 16.86
CA LEU A 122 2.66 16.90 16.62
C LEU A 122 2.22 16.29 15.29
N GLY A 123 2.07 17.12 14.26
CA GLY A 123 1.70 16.72 12.92
C GLY A 123 1.95 17.83 11.90
N VAL A 124 1.45 17.63 10.71
CA VAL A 124 1.41 18.62 9.63
C VAL A 124 -0.03 18.83 9.22
N ASP A 125 -0.43 20.09 9.07
CA ASP A 125 -1.77 20.45 8.61
C ASP A 125 -1.73 20.75 7.11
N TYR A 126 -2.46 19.95 6.35
CA TYR A 126 -2.63 20.11 4.90
C TYR A 126 -3.99 20.75 4.61
N ALA A 127 -4.00 22.01 4.22
CA ALA A 127 -5.22 22.70 3.80
C ALA A 127 -5.79 22.07 2.52
N ALA A 128 -7.03 21.61 2.60
CA ALA A 128 -7.73 20.99 1.49
C ALA A 128 -9.24 21.16 1.68
N PRO A 129 -10.04 21.23 0.58
CA PRO A 129 -11.50 21.33 0.67
C PRO A 129 -12.11 20.15 1.44
N THR A 130 -13.20 20.43 2.18
CA THR A 130 -14.00 19.38 2.80
C THR A 130 -14.44 18.34 1.77
N GLY A 131 -14.35 17.06 2.13
CA GLY A 131 -14.67 15.95 1.22
C GLY A 131 -13.52 15.46 0.35
N THR A 132 -12.36 16.13 0.34
CA THR A 132 -11.18 15.62 -0.36
C THR A 132 -10.78 14.26 0.20
N PRO A 133 -10.54 13.22 -0.65
CA PRO A 133 -10.16 11.90 -0.19
C PRO A 133 -8.84 11.89 0.58
N VAL A 134 -8.87 11.30 1.79
CA VAL A 134 -7.69 11.04 2.62
C VAL A 134 -7.30 9.58 2.43
N ARG A 135 -6.03 9.35 2.10
CA ARG A 135 -5.48 8.03 1.78
C ARG A 135 -4.55 7.55 2.88
N SER A 136 -4.52 6.25 3.10
CA SER A 136 -3.52 5.66 4.01
C SER A 136 -2.11 5.94 3.49
N ALA A 137 -1.27 6.50 4.35
CA ALA A 137 0.12 6.82 3.99
C ALA A 137 0.97 5.56 3.75
N GLY A 138 0.63 4.45 4.38
CA GLY A 138 1.28 3.15 4.21
C GLY A 138 0.29 2.00 4.28
N SER A 139 0.71 0.81 3.86
CA SER A 139 0.00 -0.43 4.15
C SER A 139 0.04 -0.70 5.66
N GLY A 140 -1.01 -1.28 6.22
CA GLY A 140 -1.07 -1.52 7.66
C GLY A 140 -2.43 -1.96 8.15
N VAL A 141 -2.64 -1.85 9.47
CA VAL A 141 -3.89 -2.22 10.14
C VAL A 141 -4.49 -0.98 10.81
N ILE A 142 -5.78 -0.76 10.61
CA ILE A 142 -6.50 0.30 11.30
C ILE A 142 -6.62 -0.04 12.78
N THR A 143 -6.07 0.81 13.63
CA THR A 143 -6.09 0.63 15.10
C THR A 143 -7.16 1.49 15.76
N PHE A 144 -7.62 2.55 15.09
CA PHE A 144 -8.68 3.42 15.60
C PHE A 144 -9.51 4.04 14.46
N VAL A 145 -10.83 4.06 14.65
CA VAL A 145 -11.80 4.84 13.86
C VAL A 145 -12.85 5.39 14.83
N GLY A 146 -13.01 6.70 14.89
CA GLY A 146 -13.95 7.33 15.81
C GLY A 146 -13.66 8.80 16.08
N THR A 147 -14.31 9.37 17.08
CA THR A 147 -14.04 10.73 17.57
C THR A 147 -13.01 10.70 18.69
N LYS A 148 -11.96 11.53 18.62
CA LYS A 148 -10.85 11.56 19.56
C LYS A 148 -10.57 12.99 20.05
N GLY A 149 -11.29 13.43 21.07
CA GLY A 149 -11.09 14.74 21.71
C GLY A 149 -10.92 15.89 20.71
N GLY A 150 -9.93 16.74 20.91
CA GLY A 150 -9.64 17.88 20.04
C GLY A 150 -9.28 17.51 18.57
N TYR A 151 -8.94 16.27 18.28
CA TYR A 151 -8.71 15.79 16.93
C TYR A 151 -10.00 15.61 16.11
N GLY A 152 -11.17 15.59 16.75
CA GLY A 152 -12.44 15.32 16.08
C GLY A 152 -12.49 13.91 15.51
N LYS A 153 -13.12 13.73 14.36
CA LYS A 153 -13.16 12.44 13.67
C LYS A 153 -11.76 12.05 13.21
N THR A 154 -11.32 10.88 13.62
CA THR A 154 -9.92 10.43 13.52
C THR A 154 -9.85 8.99 13.05
N VAL A 155 -8.86 8.69 12.19
CA VAL A 155 -8.41 7.35 11.86
C VAL A 155 -6.94 7.21 12.30
N GLN A 156 -6.58 6.05 12.87
CA GLN A 156 -5.18 5.69 13.10
C GLN A 156 -4.86 4.37 12.40
N VAL A 157 -3.68 4.31 11.79
CA VAL A 157 -3.17 3.12 11.10
C VAL A 157 -1.81 2.78 11.70
N THR A 158 -1.63 1.53 12.09
CA THR A 158 -0.32 0.99 12.48
C THR A 158 0.30 0.29 11.29
N HIS A 159 1.54 0.62 11.01
CA HIS A 159 2.35 0.08 9.94
C HIS A 159 3.45 -0.83 10.49
N GLY A 160 4.23 -1.45 9.64
CA GLY A 160 5.42 -2.18 10.04
C GLY A 160 6.49 -1.29 10.72
N GLN A 161 7.52 -1.90 11.28
CA GLN A 161 8.72 -1.22 11.80
C GLN A 161 8.45 -0.17 12.91
N GLY A 162 7.37 -0.32 13.68
CA GLY A 162 7.02 0.60 14.78
C GLY A 162 6.40 1.92 14.35
N TYR A 163 6.07 2.09 13.07
CA TYR A 163 5.41 3.30 12.57
C TYR A 163 3.90 3.24 12.77
N SER A 164 3.32 4.41 13.05
CA SER A 164 1.87 4.62 12.99
C SER A 164 1.54 6.02 12.50
N THR A 165 0.38 6.15 11.87
CA THR A 165 -0.11 7.42 11.34
C THR A 165 -1.47 7.77 11.91
N LEU A 166 -1.72 9.07 12.08
CA LEU A 166 -2.97 9.64 12.56
C LEU A 166 -3.50 10.63 11.53
N TYR A 167 -4.79 10.50 11.24
CA TYR A 167 -5.53 11.35 10.30
C TYR A 167 -6.70 11.97 11.06
N ALA A 168 -6.72 13.28 11.21
CA ALA A 168 -7.69 13.96 12.06
C ALA A 168 -8.44 15.10 11.35
N HIS A 169 -9.41 15.69 12.07
CA HIS A 169 -10.35 16.70 11.60
C HIS A 169 -11.22 16.26 10.41
N LEU A 170 -11.47 14.95 10.32
CA LEU A 170 -12.18 14.32 9.20
C LEU A 170 -13.65 14.70 9.18
N SER A 171 -14.26 14.79 7.98
CA SER A 171 -15.70 14.98 7.83
C SER A 171 -16.47 13.68 7.97
N ARG A 172 -15.95 12.60 7.38
CA ARG A 172 -16.53 11.26 7.41
C ARG A 172 -15.44 10.20 7.18
N PHE A 173 -15.73 8.99 7.62
CA PHE A 173 -14.90 7.81 7.34
C PHE A 173 -15.28 7.19 5.99
N ALA A 174 -14.36 6.53 5.33
CA ALA A 174 -14.66 5.57 4.29
C ALA A 174 -15.25 4.28 4.92
N ARG A 175 -15.56 3.27 4.11
CA ARG A 175 -16.01 1.96 4.62
C ARG A 175 -14.84 1.19 5.23
N VAL A 176 -14.39 1.65 6.40
CA VAL A 176 -13.26 1.06 7.13
C VAL A 176 -13.63 0.86 8.60
N LYS A 177 -13.02 -0.14 9.24
CA LYS A 177 -13.25 -0.48 10.66
C LYS A 177 -11.94 -0.83 11.36
N LYS A 178 -11.91 -0.71 12.69
CA LYS A 178 -10.79 -1.16 13.53
C LYS A 178 -10.47 -2.64 13.25
N GLY A 179 -9.20 -2.97 13.16
CA GLY A 179 -8.68 -4.31 12.82
C GLY A 179 -8.60 -4.61 11.33
N GLN A 180 -9.13 -3.74 10.47
CA GLN A 180 -9.06 -3.93 9.02
C GLN A 180 -7.67 -3.63 8.46
N LYS A 181 -7.16 -4.51 7.60
CA LYS A 181 -5.96 -4.25 6.78
C LYS A 181 -6.30 -3.21 5.70
N VAL A 182 -5.41 -2.28 5.47
CA VAL A 182 -5.48 -1.28 4.40
C VAL A 182 -4.18 -1.23 3.62
N SER A 183 -4.30 -0.97 2.33
CA SER A 183 -3.14 -0.79 1.46
C SER A 183 -2.72 0.68 1.42
N GLN A 184 -1.44 0.93 1.15
CA GLN A 184 -0.94 2.28 0.88
C GLN A 184 -1.75 2.93 -0.26
N GLY A 185 -2.15 4.19 -0.07
CA GLY A 185 -2.95 4.92 -1.06
C GLY A 185 -4.44 4.59 -1.06
N GLN A 186 -4.90 3.61 -0.27
CA GLN A 186 -6.32 3.32 -0.10
C GLN A 186 -7.02 4.50 0.59
N THR A 187 -8.17 4.92 0.07
CA THR A 187 -9.00 5.94 0.72
C THR A 187 -9.57 5.41 2.02
N ILE A 188 -9.29 6.09 3.14
CA ILE A 188 -9.71 5.70 4.50
C ILE A 188 -10.68 6.70 5.13
N ALA A 189 -10.69 7.96 4.64
CA ALA A 189 -11.55 9.01 5.15
C ALA A 189 -11.61 10.20 4.16
N TYR A 190 -12.22 11.28 4.62
CA TYR A 190 -12.37 12.52 3.84
C TYR A 190 -12.09 13.73 4.72
N VAL A 191 -11.43 14.74 4.17
CA VAL A 191 -11.10 16.00 4.84
C VAL A 191 -12.35 16.67 5.40
N GLY A 192 -12.22 17.28 6.54
CA GLY A 192 -13.26 18.06 7.23
C GLY A 192 -12.67 19.17 8.10
N SER A 193 -13.44 19.54 9.13
CA SER A 193 -13.06 20.55 10.12
C SER A 193 -13.67 20.21 11.49
N THR A 194 -13.70 18.91 11.83
CA THR A 194 -14.25 18.45 13.12
C THR A 194 -13.24 18.59 14.26
N GLY A 195 -13.71 18.72 15.50
CA GLY A 195 -12.84 18.92 16.66
C GLY A 195 -12.32 20.36 16.77
N LEU A 196 -11.12 20.55 17.31
CA LEU A 196 -10.49 21.86 17.46
C LEU A 196 -9.81 22.28 16.15
N SER A 197 -10.60 22.74 15.19
CA SER A 197 -10.18 23.15 13.86
C SER A 197 -10.76 24.51 13.51
N THR A 198 -9.98 25.37 12.86
CA THR A 198 -10.36 26.71 12.41
C THR A 198 -10.84 26.75 10.96
N GLY A 199 -10.75 25.63 10.24
CA GLY A 199 -11.16 25.53 8.85
C GLY A 199 -10.78 24.17 8.25
N PRO A 200 -11.25 23.86 7.01
CA PRO A 200 -11.03 22.56 6.41
C PRO A 200 -9.55 22.25 6.17
N HIS A 201 -9.06 21.18 6.81
CA HIS A 201 -7.70 20.66 6.61
C HIS A 201 -7.58 19.21 7.09
N LEU A 202 -6.56 18.52 6.67
CA LEU A 202 -6.12 17.27 7.26
C LEU A 202 -5.00 17.55 8.26
N HIS A 203 -5.19 17.21 9.52
CA HIS A 203 -4.08 17.05 10.45
C HIS A 203 -3.48 15.64 10.29
N PHE A 204 -2.20 15.56 9.91
CA PHE A 204 -1.48 14.32 9.67
C PHE A 204 -0.34 14.16 10.67
N GLY A 205 -0.49 13.22 11.61
CA GLY A 205 0.52 12.84 12.58
C GLY A 205 1.26 11.58 12.14
N LEU A 206 2.58 11.55 12.39
CA LEU A 206 3.44 10.37 12.19
C LEU A 206 4.18 10.06 13.48
N TYR A 207 4.21 8.78 13.83
CA TYR A 207 4.81 8.29 15.06
C TYR A 207 5.74 7.12 14.75
N LEU A 208 6.88 7.06 15.46
CA LEU A 208 7.78 5.93 15.49
C LEU A 208 7.91 5.48 16.95
N ASN A 209 7.59 4.21 17.23
CA ASN A 209 7.57 3.66 18.59
C ASN A 209 6.81 4.57 19.57
N ASN A 210 5.62 5.02 19.16
CA ASN A 210 4.72 5.95 19.88
C ASN A 210 5.26 7.36 20.12
N LYS A 211 6.44 7.70 19.58
CA LYS A 211 6.98 9.08 19.64
C LYS A 211 6.66 9.82 18.36
N ALA A 212 6.05 11.01 18.48
CA ALA A 212 5.74 11.84 17.32
C ALA A 212 7.03 12.31 16.64
N ILE A 213 7.08 12.16 15.34
CA ILE A 213 8.17 12.62 14.46
C ILE A 213 7.61 13.52 13.37
N ASN A 214 8.47 14.38 12.82
CA ASN A 214 8.04 15.29 11.76
C ASN A 214 7.69 14.53 10.48
N PRO A 215 6.43 14.53 10.02
CA PRO A 215 6.06 13.84 8.79
C PRO A 215 6.87 14.28 7.55
N LEU A 216 7.30 15.54 7.51
CA LEU A 216 8.07 16.08 6.37
C LEU A 216 9.53 15.63 6.35
N SER A 217 10.09 15.19 7.48
CA SER A 217 11.47 14.66 7.52
C SER A 217 11.55 13.21 7.05
N VAL A 218 10.43 12.50 7.06
CA VAL A 218 10.32 11.08 6.73
C VAL A 218 10.05 10.85 5.23
N VAL A 219 9.90 11.90 4.46
CA VAL A 219 9.79 11.90 2.98
C VAL A 219 10.91 11.12 2.26
N LYS A 220 11.99 10.84 2.97
CA LYS A 220 13.10 10.00 2.54
C LYS A 220 13.28 8.79 3.45
N ILE A 221 12.21 8.14 3.89
CA ILE A 221 12.41 6.78 4.40
C ILE A 221 12.90 5.98 3.21
N THR A 222 14.19 5.84 3.16
CA THR A 222 14.92 4.89 2.34
C THR A 222 14.18 3.56 2.46
N LYS A 223 13.85 3.00 1.31
CA LYS A 223 13.45 1.61 1.19
C LYS A 223 14.25 0.82 2.20
N SER A 224 13.57 0.10 3.10
CA SER A 224 14.27 -0.71 4.09
C SER A 224 15.14 -1.74 3.36
N GLU A 225 16.29 -2.04 3.91
CA GLU A 225 17.15 -3.11 3.43
C GLU A 225 17.26 -4.15 4.52
N LEU A 226 16.98 -5.39 4.18
CA LEU A 226 17.06 -6.50 5.11
C LEU A 226 18.51 -6.70 5.59
N LYS A 227 18.68 -6.93 6.90
CA LYS A 227 19.99 -7.15 7.53
C LYS A 227 19.94 -8.31 8.50
N GLY A 228 21.11 -8.89 8.81
CA GLY A 228 21.25 -9.96 9.81
C GLY A 228 20.42 -11.19 9.48
N ASP A 229 19.76 -11.73 10.49
CA ASP A 229 19.01 -12.98 10.37
C ASP A 229 17.80 -12.87 9.44
N LYS A 230 17.12 -11.73 9.41
CA LYS A 230 16.04 -11.48 8.44
C LYS A 230 16.51 -11.53 6.98
N LYS A 231 17.74 -11.12 6.70
CA LYS A 231 18.31 -11.23 5.35
C LYS A 231 18.56 -12.69 4.98
N LYS A 232 19.09 -13.49 5.90
CA LYS A 232 19.30 -14.93 5.68
C LYS A 232 17.98 -15.68 5.46
N GLU A 233 16.95 -15.36 6.26
CA GLU A 233 15.61 -15.92 6.09
C GLU A 233 15.02 -15.56 4.71
N PHE A 234 15.14 -14.32 4.32
CA PHE A 234 14.73 -13.84 3.00
C PHE A 234 15.46 -14.57 1.85
N GLU A 235 16.77 -14.75 1.95
CA GLU A 235 17.58 -15.46 0.94
C GLU A 235 17.13 -16.92 0.78
N ASN A 236 16.73 -17.59 1.86
CA ASN A 236 16.19 -18.94 1.81
C ASN A 236 14.82 -18.97 1.10
N ILE A 237 13.92 -18.04 1.46
CA ILE A 237 12.61 -17.92 0.83
C ILE A 237 12.74 -17.56 -0.65
N MET A 238 13.65 -16.67 -1.00
CA MET A 238 13.94 -16.27 -2.37
C MET A 238 14.34 -17.49 -3.21
N LYS A 239 15.26 -18.33 -2.72
CA LYS A 239 15.67 -19.59 -3.38
C LYS A 239 14.50 -20.56 -3.57
N ASP A 240 13.67 -20.72 -2.54
CA ASP A 240 12.48 -21.57 -2.61
C ASP A 240 11.50 -21.10 -3.70
N TYR A 241 11.22 -19.81 -3.75
CA TYR A 241 10.35 -19.24 -4.78
C TYR A 241 10.93 -19.35 -6.19
N GLU A 242 12.23 -19.12 -6.35
CA GLU A 242 12.93 -19.29 -7.65
C GLU A 242 12.87 -20.74 -8.10
N ASN A 243 13.16 -21.71 -7.24
CA ASN A 243 13.07 -23.13 -7.54
C ASN A 243 11.66 -23.54 -7.95
N LYS A 244 10.63 -23.09 -7.21
CA LYS A 244 9.22 -23.33 -7.55
C LYS A 244 8.87 -22.75 -8.91
N LEU A 245 9.21 -21.48 -9.16
CA LEU A 245 8.96 -20.86 -10.45
C LEU A 245 9.63 -21.62 -11.59
N GLN A 246 10.91 -22.00 -11.42
CA GLN A 246 11.66 -22.73 -12.43
C GLN A 246 11.09 -24.13 -12.70
N SER A 247 10.62 -24.84 -11.66
CA SER A 247 9.99 -26.15 -11.82
C SER A 247 8.70 -26.06 -12.63
N PHE A 248 7.88 -25.03 -12.44
CA PHE A 248 6.70 -24.77 -13.25
C PHE A 248 7.04 -24.42 -14.70
N LEU A 249 8.07 -23.61 -14.92
CA LEU A 249 8.51 -23.25 -16.28
C LEU A 249 9.07 -24.45 -17.06
N ASN A 250 9.76 -25.36 -16.37
CA ASN A 250 10.35 -26.56 -16.99
C ASN A 250 9.35 -27.68 -17.21
N SER A 251 8.23 -27.71 -16.48
CA SER A 251 7.25 -28.80 -16.57
C SER A 251 6.39 -28.76 -17.85
N ASN A 252 6.62 -27.82 -18.77
CA ASN A 252 5.79 -27.56 -19.96
C ASN A 252 4.28 -27.42 -19.68
N ASN A 253 3.90 -27.40 -18.41
CA ASN A 253 2.54 -27.10 -17.95
C ASN A 253 2.31 -25.58 -17.93
N ILE A 254 2.57 -24.94 -19.07
CA ILE A 254 1.90 -23.69 -19.36
C ILE A 254 0.44 -24.10 -19.57
N ILE A 255 -0.31 -24.10 -18.48
CA ILE A 255 -1.75 -24.24 -18.59
C ILE A 255 -2.21 -22.96 -19.28
N PRO A 256 -2.61 -23.02 -20.59
CA PRO A 256 -3.27 -21.86 -21.17
C PRO A 256 -4.47 -21.56 -20.26
N PRO A 257 -4.83 -20.30 -20.05
CA PRO A 257 -6.00 -19.97 -19.27
C PRO A 257 -7.16 -20.79 -19.86
N LYS A 258 -7.73 -21.71 -19.08
CA LYS A 258 -9.02 -22.29 -19.44
C LYS A 258 -9.93 -21.09 -19.62
N GLU A 259 -10.50 -20.94 -20.80
CA GLU A 259 -11.61 -20.03 -21.01
C GLU A 259 -12.59 -20.31 -19.89
N VAL A 260 -12.75 -19.35 -19.01
CA VAL A 260 -13.76 -19.41 -17.96
C VAL A 260 -15.07 -19.36 -18.72
N PRO A 261 -15.93 -20.39 -18.65
CA PRO A 261 -17.26 -20.30 -19.28
C PRO A 261 -17.90 -19.01 -18.77
N ALA A 262 -18.48 -18.24 -19.67
CA ALA A 262 -19.30 -17.11 -19.31
C ALA A 262 -20.28 -17.56 -18.23
N PHE A 263 -20.40 -16.81 -17.14
CA PHE A 263 -21.33 -17.08 -16.04
C PHE A 263 -22.69 -17.42 -16.61
N GLU A 264 -23.16 -18.64 -16.42
CA GLU A 264 -24.58 -18.92 -16.56
C GLU A 264 -25.29 -18.21 -15.40
N PRO A 265 -26.39 -17.49 -15.69
CA PRO A 265 -27.13 -16.81 -14.63
C PRO A 265 -27.72 -17.85 -13.67
N TYR A 266 -27.60 -17.60 -12.38
CA TYR A 266 -28.22 -18.36 -11.31
C TYR A 266 -29.72 -18.58 -11.66
N VAL A 267 -30.15 -19.82 -11.77
CA VAL A 267 -31.57 -20.17 -11.71
C VAL A 267 -31.85 -20.44 -10.23
N GLU A 268 -32.57 -19.56 -9.57
CA GLU A 268 -33.18 -19.86 -8.27
C GLU A 268 -34.22 -20.94 -8.47
N LEU A 269 -34.07 -22.07 -7.74
CA LEU A 269 -35.14 -23.08 -7.56
C LEU A 269 -35.94 -22.70 -6.32
#